data_bc6dee24c3a2ebe5e9ab3ba12a7192ef
#
_entry.id   bc6dee24c3a2ebe5e9ab3ba12a7192ef
#
_cell.length_a   1.000
_cell.length_b   1.000
_cell.length_c   1.000
_cell.angle_alpha   90.00
_cell.angle_beta   90.00
_cell.angle_gamma   90.00
#
_symmetry.space_group_name_H-M   'P 1'
#
loop_
_entity.id
_entity.type
_entity.pdbx_description
1 polymer ?
#
loop_
_entity_poly.entity_id
_entity_poly.type
_entity_poly.pdbx_seq_one_letter_code
_entity_poly.pdbx_strand_id
1 'polypeptide(L)'
;MPLSGIGLAYATAGGILVWSGVKGETIAQTFGELARGQQPSGSNTEAITVASAPSSAASPGGGGGSVGPPANGTRYSYGQLKTLWVLAGGAPSLAPTMAAIAMAESGGLTSAHNPSGASGLWQIEIPVNAQYVPGGAANVYNPLANARGAVAIERVQGLDAWVTYSSGTYRQYLQP
;
A
#
# COMPACT_ATOMS: atom_id res chain seq x y z
N MET A 1 37.09 22.33 -10.48
CA MET A 1 36.25 21.17 -10.16
C MET A 1 34.87 21.69 -9.86
N PRO A 2 33.83 21.42 -10.66
CA PRO A 2 32.49 21.88 -10.37
C PRO A 2 31.81 20.88 -9.44
N LEU A 3 31.35 21.37 -8.30
CA LEU A 3 30.47 20.65 -7.37
C LEU A 3 29.08 20.56 -8.01
N SER A 4 28.68 19.35 -8.34
CA SER A 4 27.31 19.04 -8.77
C SER A 4 26.37 19.31 -7.60
N GLY A 5 25.54 20.33 -7.70
CA GLY A 5 24.55 20.69 -6.72
C GLY A 5 23.48 19.62 -6.59
N ILE A 6 23.42 18.93 -5.45
CA ILE A 6 22.28 18.13 -5.05
C ILE A 6 21.21 19.13 -4.61
N GLY A 7 20.27 19.42 -5.50
CA GLY A 7 19.11 20.25 -5.16
C GLY A 7 18.16 19.47 -4.28
N LEU A 8 18.14 19.81 -3.00
CA LEU A 8 17.16 19.30 -2.04
C LEU A 8 15.87 20.10 -2.24
N ALA A 9 14.93 19.55 -2.98
CA ALA A 9 13.57 20.10 -3.07
C ALA A 9 12.67 19.39 -2.06
N TYR A 10 12.36 20.07 -0.98
CA TYR A 10 11.28 19.68 -0.08
C TYR A 10 9.94 20.00 -0.76
N ALA A 11 9.24 18.99 -1.22
CA ALA A 11 7.84 19.10 -1.59
C ALA A 11 7.04 18.04 -0.84
N THR A 12 6.04 18.48 -0.12
CA THR A 12 5.08 17.69 0.67
C THR A 12 4.13 16.90 -0.23
N ALA A 13 4.69 15.89 -0.92
CA ALA A 13 3.95 14.82 -1.57
C ALA A 13 4.87 13.60 -1.55
N GLY A 14 4.72 12.80 -0.50
CA GLY A 14 5.68 11.75 -0.15
C GLY A 14 5.86 10.70 -1.25
N GLY A 15 7.08 10.27 -1.42
CA GLY A 15 7.41 8.91 -1.88
C GLY A 15 7.90 8.74 -3.30
N ILE A 16 7.73 9.68 -4.24
CA ILE A 16 8.10 9.49 -5.66
C ILE A 16 9.56 9.87 -5.94
N LEU A 17 10.18 10.69 -5.11
CA LEU A 17 11.52 11.26 -5.36
C LEU A 17 12.70 10.30 -5.17
N VAL A 18 12.53 9.18 -4.50
CA VAL A 18 13.66 8.26 -4.21
C VAL A 18 13.98 7.35 -5.39
N TRP A 19 13.03 7.14 -6.30
CA TRP A 19 13.19 6.18 -7.39
C TRP A 19 13.75 6.76 -8.70
N SER A 20 13.52 8.04 -8.97
CA SER A 20 13.98 8.70 -10.20
C SER A 20 15.51 8.90 -10.25
N GLY A 21 16.18 8.95 -9.11
CA GLY A 21 17.64 9.14 -9.03
C GLY A 21 18.49 7.94 -9.49
N VAL A 22 17.91 6.74 -9.60
CA VAL A 22 18.66 5.51 -9.86
C VAL A 22 18.69 5.12 -11.34
N LYS A 23 17.78 5.64 -12.19
CA LYS A 23 17.66 5.18 -13.60
C LYS A 23 17.54 6.26 -14.68
N GLY A 24 17.79 7.53 -14.39
CA GLY A 24 17.88 8.58 -15.43
C GLY A 24 16.55 8.98 -16.07
N GLU A 25 15.41 8.56 -15.53
CA GLU A 25 14.10 8.99 -16.02
C GLU A 25 13.63 10.25 -15.28
N THR A 26 12.97 11.15 -16.00
CA THR A 26 12.47 12.39 -15.40
C THR A 26 11.19 12.12 -14.65
N ILE A 27 11.04 12.76 -13.49
CA ILE A 27 9.84 12.68 -12.62
C ILE A 27 8.55 12.92 -13.41
N ALA A 28 8.60 13.81 -14.41
CA ALA A 28 7.47 14.14 -15.29
C ALA A 28 7.04 12.95 -16.17
N GLN A 29 7.97 12.10 -16.61
CA GLN A 29 7.64 10.90 -17.40
C GLN A 29 6.97 9.85 -16.53
N THR A 30 7.51 9.59 -15.33
CA THR A 30 6.93 8.64 -14.38
C THR A 30 5.51 9.04 -13.96
N PHE A 31 5.26 10.33 -13.75
CA PHE A 31 3.90 10.84 -13.47
C PHE A 31 2.98 10.75 -14.67
N GLY A 32 3.48 11.02 -15.88
CA GLY A 32 2.71 10.94 -17.11
C GLY A 32 2.27 9.51 -17.44
N GLU A 33 3.10 8.52 -17.16
CA GLU A 33 2.82 7.10 -17.37
C GLU A 33 1.84 6.56 -16.31
N LEU A 34 2.04 6.94 -15.06
CA LEU A 34 1.14 6.57 -13.97
C LEU A 34 -0.27 7.18 -14.14
N ALA A 35 -0.36 8.43 -14.59
CA ALA A 35 -1.63 9.11 -14.84
C ALA A 35 -2.40 8.53 -16.05
N ARG A 36 -1.71 7.85 -16.96
CA ARG A 36 -2.31 7.16 -18.11
C ARG A 36 -2.53 5.67 -17.87
N GLY A 37 -2.23 5.16 -16.66
CA GLY A 37 -2.30 3.73 -16.35
C GLY A 37 -1.24 2.89 -17.10
N GLN A 38 -0.16 3.52 -17.58
CA GLN A 38 0.94 2.83 -18.23
C GLN A 38 2.06 2.52 -17.25
N GLN A 39 2.69 1.38 -17.42
CA GLN A 39 3.81 0.94 -16.62
C GLN A 39 5.06 1.75 -16.98
N PRO A 40 5.85 2.25 -16.01
CA PRO A 40 7.13 2.91 -16.28
C PRO A 40 8.06 2.00 -17.07
N SER A 41 8.61 2.52 -18.17
CA SER A 41 9.50 1.80 -19.09
C SER A 41 10.89 1.62 -18.50
N GLY A 42 11.04 0.67 -17.56
CA GLY A 42 12.31 0.31 -16.95
C GLY A 42 12.38 -1.20 -16.74
N SER A 43 13.19 -1.88 -17.55
CA SER A 43 13.37 -3.33 -17.59
C SER A 43 13.71 -3.94 -16.22
N ASN A 44 13.06 -5.07 -15.92
CA ASN A 44 13.25 -5.99 -14.80
C ASN A 44 12.65 -5.59 -13.45
N THR A 45 11.40 -5.20 -13.47
CA THR A 45 10.53 -5.33 -12.30
C THR A 45 9.43 -6.31 -12.67
N GLU A 46 9.17 -7.31 -11.84
CA GLU A 46 7.97 -8.12 -12.00
C GLU A 46 6.77 -7.18 -12.10
N ALA A 47 6.05 -7.30 -13.22
CA ALA A 47 5.00 -6.38 -13.57
C ALA A 47 3.96 -6.29 -12.43
N ILE A 48 3.89 -5.14 -11.77
CA ILE A 48 2.71 -4.83 -10.97
C ILE A 48 1.59 -4.58 -11.98
N THR A 49 0.85 -5.62 -12.30
CA THR A 49 -0.41 -5.47 -12.99
C THR A 49 -1.36 -4.79 -12.01
N VAL A 50 -1.39 -3.47 -12.02
CA VAL A 50 -2.50 -2.75 -11.39
C VAL A 50 -3.70 -3.11 -12.25
N ALA A 51 -4.44 -4.12 -11.87
CA ALA A 51 -5.72 -4.39 -12.49
C ALA A 51 -6.50 -3.09 -12.43
N SER A 52 -6.82 -2.54 -13.61
CA SER A 52 -7.66 -1.37 -13.75
C SER A 52 -8.92 -1.62 -12.93
N ALA A 53 -9.08 -0.87 -11.84
CA ALA A 53 -10.33 -0.87 -11.13
C ALA A 53 -11.42 -0.47 -12.14
N PRO A 54 -12.51 -1.20 -12.25
CA PRO A 54 -13.63 -0.73 -13.04
C PRO A 54 -14.07 0.61 -12.46
N SER A 55 -14.04 1.65 -13.28
CA SER A 55 -14.57 2.97 -12.97
C SER A 55 -16.08 2.85 -12.82
N SER A 56 -16.54 2.49 -11.62
CA SER A 56 -17.89 2.74 -11.19
C SER A 56 -17.88 4.07 -10.47
N ALA A 57 -18.25 5.11 -11.18
CA ALA A 57 -18.68 6.36 -10.61
C ALA A 57 -19.85 6.09 -9.68
N ALA A 58 -19.57 5.95 -8.38
CA ALA A 58 -20.58 5.93 -7.35
C ALA A 58 -20.80 7.35 -6.87
N SER A 59 -22.01 7.86 -7.08
CA SER A 59 -22.55 9.09 -6.50
C SER A 59 -22.33 9.15 -4.99
N PRO A 60 -22.18 10.36 -4.41
CA PRO A 60 -22.11 10.55 -2.98
C PRO A 60 -23.51 10.41 -2.38
N GLY A 61 -23.84 9.21 -1.94
CA GLY A 61 -25.03 8.93 -1.15
C GLY A 61 -24.63 8.45 0.23
N GLY A 62 -24.87 9.25 1.27
CA GLY A 62 -24.64 8.87 2.65
C GLY A 62 -25.50 7.66 3.05
N GLY A 63 -24.86 6.70 3.66
CA GLY A 63 -25.48 5.55 4.29
C GLY A 63 -24.39 4.68 4.90
N GLY A 64 -24.32 4.61 6.24
CA GLY A 64 -23.42 3.72 6.98
C GLY A 64 -23.77 2.26 6.78
N GLY A 65 -23.53 1.74 5.58
CA GLY A 65 -23.64 0.32 5.26
C GLY A 65 -22.33 -0.37 5.57
N SER A 66 -22.39 -1.50 6.28
CA SER A 66 -21.28 -2.43 6.40
C SER A 66 -20.87 -2.86 4.99
N VAL A 67 -19.66 -2.44 4.57
CA VAL A 67 -19.10 -2.84 3.27
C VAL A 67 -18.52 -4.23 3.43
N GLY A 68 -19.23 -5.22 2.95
CA GLY A 68 -18.73 -6.59 2.89
C GLY A 68 -17.54 -6.75 1.94
N PRO A 69 -16.75 -7.84 2.07
CA PRO A 69 -15.61 -8.09 1.21
C PRO A 69 -16.07 -8.24 -0.25
N PRO A 70 -15.29 -7.72 -1.23
CA PRO A 70 -15.61 -7.93 -2.64
C PRO A 70 -15.51 -9.43 -2.99
N ALA A 71 -16.40 -9.87 -3.87
CA ALA A 71 -16.47 -11.28 -4.29
C ALA A 71 -15.17 -11.79 -4.92
N ASN A 72 -14.40 -10.89 -5.58
CA ASN A 72 -13.15 -11.20 -6.25
C ASN A 72 -12.05 -10.29 -5.70
N GLY A 73 -11.13 -10.85 -4.92
CA GLY A 73 -9.95 -10.15 -4.44
C GLY A 73 -8.73 -10.41 -5.32
N THR A 74 -7.84 -9.43 -5.41
CA THR A 74 -6.51 -9.60 -6.03
C THR A 74 -5.53 -10.07 -4.98
N ARG A 75 -4.66 -11.02 -5.37
CA ARG A 75 -3.58 -11.50 -4.51
C ARG A 75 -2.26 -10.80 -4.86
N TYR A 76 -1.65 -10.20 -3.88
CA TYR A 76 -0.36 -9.53 -3.97
C TYR A 76 0.75 -10.48 -3.50
N SER A 77 1.85 -10.55 -4.26
CA SER A 77 3.07 -11.22 -3.83
C SER A 77 3.80 -10.41 -2.75
N TYR A 78 4.73 -11.06 -2.06
CA TYR A 78 5.58 -10.38 -1.07
C TYR A 78 6.30 -9.16 -1.65
N GLY A 79 6.88 -9.28 -2.86
CA GLY A 79 7.54 -8.17 -3.54
C GLY A 79 6.60 -7.01 -3.86
N GLN A 80 5.40 -7.31 -4.35
CA GLN A 80 4.36 -6.32 -4.61
C GLN A 80 3.89 -5.61 -3.33
N LEU A 81 3.80 -6.33 -2.21
CA LEU A 81 3.45 -5.74 -0.92
C LEU A 81 4.53 -4.78 -0.40
N LYS A 82 5.83 -5.11 -0.59
CA LYS A 82 6.93 -4.18 -0.30
C LYS A 82 6.80 -2.88 -1.10
N THR A 83 6.56 -3.00 -2.40
CA THR A 83 6.38 -1.84 -3.28
C THR A 83 5.16 -1.02 -2.88
N LEU A 84 4.03 -1.69 -2.61
CA LEU A 84 2.79 -1.03 -2.21
C LEU A 84 2.94 -0.26 -0.89
N TRP A 85 3.67 -0.82 0.08
CA TRP A 85 4.01 -0.14 1.34
C TRP A 85 4.75 1.18 1.11
N VAL A 86 5.80 1.15 0.27
CA VAL A 86 6.58 2.35 -0.06
C VAL A 86 5.74 3.38 -0.83
N LEU A 87 4.93 2.93 -1.80
CA LEU A 87 3.99 3.79 -2.54
C LEU A 87 2.94 4.44 -1.63
N ALA A 88 2.54 3.76 -0.57
CA ALA A 88 1.63 4.29 0.44
C ALA A 88 2.28 5.35 1.35
N GLY A 89 3.60 5.55 1.26
CA GLY A 89 4.38 6.48 2.08
C GLY A 89 5.01 5.83 3.32
N GLY A 90 5.03 4.52 3.40
CA GLY A 90 5.72 3.78 4.47
C GLY A 90 7.24 3.84 4.34
N ALA A 91 7.95 3.71 5.46
CA ALA A 91 9.40 3.70 5.49
C ALA A 91 9.97 2.51 4.70
N PRO A 92 10.89 2.72 3.74
CA PRO A 92 11.48 1.64 2.95
C PRO A 92 12.17 0.56 3.81
N SER A 93 12.75 0.94 4.94
CA SER A 93 13.38 0.02 5.89
C SER A 93 12.38 -0.95 6.54
N LEU A 94 11.11 -0.59 6.64
CA LEU A 94 10.05 -1.43 7.18
C LEU A 94 9.34 -2.25 6.10
N ALA A 95 9.58 -1.99 4.82
CA ALA A 95 8.88 -2.66 3.73
C ALA A 95 8.96 -4.20 3.79
N PRO A 96 10.12 -4.82 4.10
CA PRO A 96 10.20 -6.27 4.27
C PRO A 96 9.32 -6.78 5.41
N THR A 97 9.38 -6.14 6.56
CA THR A 97 8.59 -6.51 7.74
C THR A 97 7.09 -6.36 7.48
N MET A 98 6.68 -5.22 6.92
CA MET A 98 5.26 -4.94 6.66
C MET A 98 4.69 -5.83 5.55
N ALA A 99 5.48 -6.21 4.54
CA ALA A 99 5.06 -7.21 3.57
C ALA A 99 4.87 -8.59 4.21
N ALA A 100 5.78 -8.99 5.12
CA ALA A 100 5.65 -10.24 5.85
C ALA A 100 4.43 -10.25 6.79
N ILE A 101 4.11 -9.12 7.43
CA ILE A 101 2.89 -8.94 8.22
C ILE A 101 1.67 -9.12 7.31
N ALA A 102 1.58 -8.42 6.17
CA ALA A 102 0.45 -8.57 5.24
C ALA A 102 0.27 -10.00 4.74
N MET A 103 1.38 -10.71 4.48
CA MET A 103 1.32 -12.14 4.14
C MET A 103 0.77 -12.99 5.28
N ALA A 104 1.16 -12.71 6.52
CA ALA A 104 0.66 -13.41 7.70
C ALA A 104 -0.83 -13.12 7.97
N GLU A 105 -1.27 -11.87 7.73
CA GLU A 105 -2.63 -11.39 8.01
C GLU A 105 -3.65 -11.85 6.96
N SER A 106 -3.31 -11.75 5.68
CA SER A 106 -4.25 -11.96 4.57
C SER A 106 -3.78 -12.93 3.49
N GLY A 107 -2.54 -13.42 3.59
CA GLY A 107 -1.90 -14.11 2.48
C GLY A 107 -1.77 -13.22 1.23
N GLY A 108 -1.76 -11.91 1.39
CA GLY A 108 -1.73 -10.93 0.31
C GLY A 108 -3.07 -10.72 -0.42
N LEU A 109 -4.19 -11.21 0.11
CA LEU A 109 -5.50 -11.13 -0.53
C LEU A 109 -6.21 -9.81 -0.17
N THR A 110 -6.57 -9.00 -1.17
CA THR A 110 -7.24 -7.70 -0.95
C THR A 110 -8.64 -7.81 -0.36
N SER A 111 -9.36 -8.91 -0.64
CA SER A 111 -10.71 -9.18 -0.13
C SER A 111 -10.72 -9.93 1.20
N ALA A 112 -9.57 -10.14 1.83
CA ALA A 112 -9.51 -10.84 3.12
C ALA A 112 -10.37 -10.10 4.16
N HIS A 113 -11.18 -10.86 4.88
CA HIS A 113 -12.08 -10.36 5.90
C HIS A 113 -12.19 -11.37 7.04
N ASN A 114 -12.11 -10.86 8.26
CA ASN A 114 -12.34 -11.63 9.46
C ASN A 114 -13.70 -11.20 10.06
N PRO A 115 -14.53 -12.11 10.58
CA PRO A 115 -15.79 -11.78 11.24
C PRO A 115 -15.67 -10.76 12.38
N SER A 116 -14.49 -10.59 12.98
CA SER A 116 -14.24 -9.54 13.98
C SER A 116 -14.22 -8.12 13.39
N GLY A 117 -14.09 -7.98 12.05
CA GLY A 117 -14.02 -6.69 11.35
C GLY A 117 -12.68 -6.39 10.69
N ALA A 118 -11.64 -7.19 10.94
CA ALA A 118 -10.34 -7.02 10.30
C ALA A 118 -10.45 -7.26 8.79
N SER A 119 -9.94 -6.32 7.97
CA SER A 119 -10.24 -6.26 6.54
C SER A 119 -9.05 -5.83 5.68
N GLY A 120 -8.95 -6.43 4.50
CA GLY A 120 -7.96 -6.11 3.48
C GLY A 120 -6.57 -6.69 3.74
N LEU A 121 -5.56 -6.17 3.03
CA LEU A 121 -4.20 -6.71 3.01
C LEU A 121 -3.53 -6.77 4.41
N TRP A 122 -3.63 -5.69 5.17
CA TRP A 122 -3.07 -5.57 6.53
C TRP A 122 -4.11 -5.80 7.63
N GLN A 123 -5.26 -6.40 7.30
CA GLN A 123 -6.33 -6.75 8.24
C GLN A 123 -6.65 -5.59 9.21
N ILE A 124 -6.95 -4.42 8.64
CA ILE A 124 -7.31 -3.23 9.43
C ILE A 124 -8.66 -3.45 10.10
N GLU A 125 -8.70 -3.31 11.42
CA GLU A 125 -9.90 -3.48 12.24
C GLU A 125 -10.90 -2.35 11.95
N ILE A 126 -12.06 -2.71 11.39
CA ILE A 126 -13.15 -1.80 11.08
C ILE A 126 -14.32 -2.11 12.05
N PRO A 127 -14.95 -1.11 12.67
CA PRO A 127 -14.83 0.35 12.39
C PRO A 127 -13.73 1.09 13.17
N VAL A 128 -13.05 0.46 14.11
CA VAL A 128 -12.14 1.10 15.10
C VAL A 128 -11.05 1.94 14.42
N ASN A 129 -10.45 1.42 13.37
CA ASN A 129 -9.35 2.07 12.63
C ASN A 129 -9.78 2.68 11.29
N ALA A 130 -11.09 2.80 11.03
CA ALA A 130 -11.60 3.33 9.77
C ALA A 130 -11.09 4.74 9.44
N GLN A 131 -10.82 5.57 10.46
CA GLN A 131 -10.30 6.93 10.29
C GLN A 131 -8.91 6.99 9.67
N TYR A 132 -8.12 5.92 9.77
CA TYR A 132 -6.79 5.84 9.16
C TYR A 132 -6.84 5.46 7.67
N VAL A 133 -7.95 4.90 7.20
CA VAL A 133 -8.12 4.48 5.81
C VAL A 133 -8.64 5.65 4.98
N PRO A 134 -7.93 6.13 3.95
CA PRO A 134 -8.46 7.16 3.05
C PRO A 134 -9.79 6.73 2.43
N GLY A 135 -10.85 7.50 2.66
CA GLY A 135 -12.22 7.16 2.27
C GLY A 135 -12.94 6.22 3.25
N GLY A 136 -12.36 5.98 4.41
CA GLY A 136 -12.98 5.24 5.50
C GLY A 136 -13.19 3.76 5.22
N ALA A 137 -14.12 3.15 5.96
CA ALA A 137 -14.46 1.72 5.86
C ALA A 137 -14.80 1.27 4.43
N ALA A 138 -15.43 2.15 3.63
CA ALA A 138 -15.81 1.83 2.26
C ALA A 138 -14.62 1.49 1.34
N ASN A 139 -13.43 2.02 1.66
CA ASN A 139 -12.22 1.86 0.87
C ASN A 139 -11.23 0.83 1.45
N VAL A 140 -11.59 0.13 2.50
CA VAL A 140 -10.64 -0.79 3.18
C VAL A 140 -10.11 -1.92 2.29
N TYR A 141 -10.89 -2.31 1.27
CA TYR A 141 -10.48 -3.35 0.31
C TYR A 141 -9.72 -2.80 -0.90
N ASN A 142 -9.62 -1.46 -1.05
CA ASN A 142 -8.73 -0.85 -2.03
C ASN A 142 -7.28 -1.02 -1.55
N PRO A 143 -6.38 -1.63 -2.34
CA PRO A 143 -5.05 -1.99 -1.87
C PRO A 143 -4.22 -0.78 -1.43
N LEU A 144 -4.27 0.33 -2.18
CA LEU A 144 -3.53 1.53 -1.83
C LEU A 144 -4.12 2.26 -0.61
N ALA A 145 -5.46 2.30 -0.48
CA ALA A 145 -6.11 2.88 0.69
C ALA A 145 -5.82 2.04 1.95
N ASN A 146 -5.86 0.70 1.84
CA ASN A 146 -5.50 -0.20 2.94
C ASN A 146 -4.03 -0.03 3.35
N ALA A 147 -3.10 0.04 2.38
CA ALA A 147 -1.69 0.29 2.66
C ALA A 147 -1.45 1.64 3.35
N ARG A 148 -2.12 2.71 2.90
CA ARG A 148 -2.04 4.04 3.56
C ARG A 148 -2.60 4.01 4.98
N GLY A 149 -3.69 3.29 5.20
CA GLY A 149 -4.24 3.03 6.53
C GLY A 149 -3.22 2.32 7.42
N ALA A 150 -2.59 1.27 6.92
CA ALA A 150 -1.56 0.54 7.64
C ALA A 150 -0.34 1.42 7.97
N VAL A 151 0.11 2.28 7.04
CA VAL A 151 1.18 3.26 7.30
C VAL A 151 0.79 4.24 8.41
N ALA A 152 -0.45 4.72 8.41
CA ALA A 152 -0.94 5.63 9.45
C ALA A 152 -1.02 4.95 10.82
N ILE A 153 -1.48 3.70 10.85
CA ILE A 153 -1.54 2.89 12.08
C ILE A 153 -0.13 2.64 12.61
N GLU A 154 0.81 2.24 11.75
CA GLU A 154 2.20 2.01 12.14
C GLU A 154 2.83 3.25 12.79
N ARG A 155 2.61 4.44 12.23
CA ARG A 155 3.14 5.70 12.77
C ARG A 155 2.58 6.06 14.15
N VAL A 156 1.34 5.67 14.45
CA VAL A 156 0.65 6.02 15.71
C VAL A 156 0.83 4.93 16.76
N GLN A 157 0.78 3.67 16.35
CA GLN A 157 0.72 2.51 17.26
C GLN A 157 1.96 1.61 17.19
N GLY A 158 2.84 1.82 16.18
CA GLY A 158 3.98 0.96 15.94
C GLY A 158 3.59 -0.39 15.34
N LEU A 159 4.58 -1.27 15.24
CA LEU A 159 4.39 -2.61 14.66
C LEU A 159 3.55 -3.54 15.57
N ASP A 160 3.48 -3.25 16.86
CA ASP A 160 2.69 -4.04 17.83
C ASP A 160 1.18 -3.93 17.62
N ALA A 161 0.72 -3.03 16.72
CA ALA A 161 -0.65 -2.99 16.23
C ALA A 161 -1.08 -4.32 15.58
N TRP A 162 -0.13 -5.11 15.10
CA TRP A 162 -0.37 -6.42 14.49
C TRP A 162 0.07 -7.56 15.41
N VAL A 163 -0.89 -8.40 15.82
CA VAL A 163 -0.61 -9.58 16.66
C VAL A 163 0.38 -10.54 15.97
N THR A 164 0.34 -10.64 14.65
CA THR A 164 1.29 -11.45 13.87
C THR A 164 2.73 -10.94 14.00
N TYR A 165 2.94 -9.64 14.26
CA TYR A 165 4.26 -9.08 14.57
C TYR A 165 4.68 -9.44 15.99
N SER A 166 3.89 -9.11 17.01
CA SER A 166 4.23 -9.33 18.43
C SER A 166 4.37 -10.82 18.77
N SER A 167 3.59 -11.70 18.13
CA SER A 167 3.75 -13.16 18.24
C SER A 167 4.96 -13.72 17.47
N GLY A 168 5.53 -12.94 16.55
CA GLY A 168 6.61 -13.39 15.68
C GLY A 168 6.18 -14.24 14.49
N THR A 169 4.88 -14.47 14.30
CA THR A 169 4.32 -15.30 13.20
C THR A 169 4.71 -14.78 11.81
N TYR A 170 4.85 -13.44 11.63
CA TYR A 170 5.25 -12.84 10.36
C TYR A 170 6.63 -13.33 9.85
N ARG A 171 7.53 -13.78 10.76
CA ARG A 171 8.92 -14.14 10.40
C ARG A 171 9.01 -15.28 9.39
N GLN A 172 8.04 -16.20 9.39
CA GLN A 172 7.99 -17.29 8.40
C GLN A 172 7.75 -16.81 6.96
N TYR A 173 7.30 -15.56 6.80
CA TYR A 173 7.04 -14.92 5.51
C TYR A 173 8.16 -13.98 5.06
N LEU A 174 9.16 -13.71 5.91
CA LEU A 174 10.32 -12.92 5.49
C LEU A 174 11.07 -13.64 4.37
N GLN A 175 11.32 -12.90 3.29
CA GLN A 175 12.13 -13.38 2.18
C GLN A 175 13.45 -12.60 2.13
N PRO A 176 14.55 -13.26 1.74
CA PRO A 176 15.86 -12.65 1.61
C PRO A 176 15.90 -11.53 0.57
#